data_b8ea8e22e21a0c963954f376e96e9002
#
_entry.id   b8ea8e22e21a0c963954f376e96e9002
#
_cell.length_a   1.000
_cell.length_b   1.000
_cell.length_c   1.000
_cell.angle_alpha   90.00
_cell.angle_beta   90.00
_cell.angle_gamma   90.00
#
_symmetry.space_group_name_H-M   'P 1'
#
loop_
_entity.id
_entity.type
_entity.pdbx_description
1 polymer ?
#
loop_
_entity_poly.entity_id
_entity_poly.type
_entity_poly.pdbx_seq_one_letter_code
_entity_poly.pdbx_strand_id
1 'polypeptide(L)'
;ALRRMDFNQVPQEKKTQFALLIGQMGKSILAILFGVLILGSLWGVSSSVPEPPNFGPQLEEVPDVPWDYVLFKDVDFLQPPTTEQVAYGRRLVDATADHIGPNTDKPFAGNNLNCSSCHLDGGGKPFAAPFVTVPSQFPQFRSRENKEGTIEERVNGCMQRSMNGKPLPVDGEEMTAIVAYMEWLSYDKPRGEKIKGNKFLSVQFPDRRVDLENGKAVYIQHCQSCHMDDGQGQRALNSFAYTYPPLWGPDSYNDGAGMHRVITAAQFIKGNMPLGTTADEPLLTDEEAYDVAGYI
;
A
#
# COMPACT_ATOMS: atom_id res chain seq x y z
N ALA A 1 -12.64 -56.69 22.23
CA ALA A 1 -13.57 -56.79 23.34
C ALA A 1 -12.88 -56.27 24.64
N LEU A 2 -13.13 -55.02 25.03
CA LEU A 2 -12.69 -54.43 26.28
C LEU A 2 -13.57 -55.07 27.39
N ARG A 3 -12.95 -55.95 28.20
CA ARG A 3 -13.58 -56.47 29.43
C ARG A 3 -13.81 -55.26 30.35
N ARG A 4 -15.06 -54.97 30.69
CA ARG A 4 -15.41 -54.04 31.75
C ARG A 4 -14.85 -54.60 33.06
N MET A 5 -13.87 -53.91 33.64
CA MET A 5 -13.40 -54.23 34.98
C MET A 5 -14.49 -53.82 36.01
N ASP A 6 -14.91 -54.77 36.84
CA ASP A 6 -15.84 -54.48 37.91
C ASP A 6 -15.07 -53.84 39.07
N PHE A 7 -15.30 -52.54 39.28
CA PHE A 7 -14.64 -51.72 40.26
C PHE A 7 -14.88 -52.22 41.71
N ASN A 8 -15.92 -53.03 41.93
CA ASN A 8 -16.23 -53.59 43.23
C ASN A 8 -15.25 -54.71 43.65
N GLN A 9 -14.56 -55.33 42.71
CA GLN A 9 -13.59 -56.40 42.96
C GLN A 9 -12.15 -55.89 43.19
N VAL A 10 -11.93 -54.58 43.11
CA VAL A 10 -10.59 -53.98 43.32
C VAL A 10 -10.33 -53.87 44.84
N PRO A 11 -9.18 -54.34 45.33
CA PRO A 11 -8.81 -54.20 46.74
C PRO A 11 -8.83 -52.73 47.22
N GLN A 12 -9.26 -52.51 48.46
CA GLN A 12 -9.50 -51.17 49.04
C GLN A 12 -8.23 -50.30 48.98
N GLU A 13 -7.07 -50.90 49.16
CA GLU A 13 -5.75 -50.23 49.07
C GLU A 13 -5.49 -49.64 47.69
N LYS A 14 -5.82 -50.36 46.62
CA LYS A 14 -5.73 -49.88 45.25
C LYS A 14 -6.73 -48.79 44.93
N LYS A 15 -7.95 -48.85 45.49
CA LYS A 15 -8.94 -47.79 45.35
C LYS A 15 -8.44 -46.49 45.99
N THR A 16 -7.79 -46.57 47.15
CA THR A 16 -7.24 -45.40 47.84
C THR A 16 -6.08 -44.80 47.07
N GLN A 17 -5.17 -45.65 46.51
CA GLN A 17 -4.08 -45.20 45.66
C GLN A 17 -4.61 -44.51 44.39
N PHE A 18 -5.64 -45.09 43.77
CA PHE A 18 -6.24 -44.50 42.56
C PHE A 18 -6.91 -43.15 42.83
N ALA A 19 -7.62 -43.06 43.97
CA ALA A 19 -8.24 -41.79 44.41
C ALA A 19 -7.18 -40.68 44.68
N LEU A 20 -6.04 -41.05 45.30
CA LEU A 20 -4.92 -40.15 45.51
C LEU A 20 -4.31 -39.66 44.18
N LEU A 21 -4.15 -40.59 43.22
CA LEU A 21 -3.62 -40.27 41.89
C LEU A 21 -4.51 -39.31 41.14
N ILE A 22 -5.85 -39.55 41.15
CA ILE A 22 -6.85 -38.65 40.54
C ILE A 22 -6.80 -37.28 41.20
N GLY A 23 -6.66 -37.24 42.53
CA GLY A 23 -6.57 -35.99 43.28
C GLY A 23 -5.31 -35.19 42.94
N GLN A 24 -4.18 -35.86 42.72
CA GLN A 24 -2.93 -35.22 42.28
C GLN A 24 -3.01 -34.74 40.84
N MET A 25 -3.60 -35.54 39.91
CA MET A 25 -3.84 -35.13 38.52
C MET A 25 -4.80 -33.93 38.46
N GLY A 26 -5.87 -33.91 39.27
CA GLY A 26 -6.77 -32.77 39.34
C GLY A 26 -6.10 -31.48 39.78
N LYS A 27 -5.22 -31.54 40.80
CA LYS A 27 -4.42 -30.36 41.23
C LYS A 27 -3.45 -29.89 40.15
N SER A 28 -2.83 -30.80 39.41
CA SER A 28 -1.90 -30.47 38.34
C SER A 28 -2.64 -29.84 37.15
N ILE A 29 -3.83 -30.35 36.78
CA ILE A 29 -4.67 -29.78 35.72
C ILE A 29 -5.14 -28.37 36.14
N LEU A 30 -5.55 -28.19 37.40
CA LEU A 30 -6.00 -26.88 37.91
C LEU A 30 -4.86 -25.86 37.88
N ALA A 31 -3.64 -26.28 38.24
CA ALA A 31 -2.45 -25.41 38.20
C ALA A 31 -2.09 -25.02 36.75
N ILE A 32 -2.20 -25.94 35.79
CA ILE A 32 -1.96 -25.67 34.37
C ILE A 32 -3.02 -24.70 33.81
N LEU A 33 -4.30 -24.93 34.14
CA LEU A 33 -5.38 -24.03 33.71
C LEU A 33 -5.22 -22.63 34.30
N PHE A 34 -4.80 -22.50 35.55
CA PHE A 34 -4.52 -21.22 36.18
C PHE A 34 -3.31 -20.52 35.56
N GLY A 35 -2.26 -21.29 35.23
CA GLY A 35 -1.08 -20.79 34.51
C GLY A 35 -1.43 -20.27 33.12
N VAL A 36 -2.27 -20.99 32.37
CA VAL A 36 -2.75 -20.57 31.04
C VAL A 36 -3.62 -19.32 31.11
N LEU A 37 -4.47 -19.20 32.14
CA LEU A 37 -5.29 -18.00 32.38
C LEU A 37 -4.43 -16.78 32.75
N ILE A 38 -3.38 -16.96 33.58
CA ILE A 38 -2.47 -15.85 33.91
C ILE A 38 -1.64 -15.44 32.70
N LEU A 39 -1.09 -16.39 31.95
CA LEU A 39 -0.35 -16.11 30.73
C LEU A 39 -1.23 -15.47 29.64
N GLY A 40 -2.47 -15.93 29.51
CA GLY A 40 -3.45 -15.33 28.60
C GLY A 40 -3.83 -13.91 28.99
N SER A 41 -3.99 -13.62 30.29
CA SER A 41 -4.26 -12.26 30.77
C SER A 41 -3.04 -11.34 30.63
N LEU A 42 -1.83 -11.82 30.83
CA LEU A 42 -0.60 -11.08 30.58
C LEU A 42 -0.38 -10.83 29.08
N TRP A 43 -0.75 -11.78 28.22
CA TRP A 43 -0.71 -11.61 26.77
C TRP A 43 -1.79 -10.64 26.27
N GLY A 44 -2.99 -10.68 26.86
CA GLY A 44 -4.07 -9.74 26.54
C GLY A 44 -3.78 -8.29 26.94
N VAL A 45 -2.94 -8.08 27.97
CA VAL A 45 -2.50 -6.72 28.36
C VAL A 45 -1.33 -6.22 27.50
N SER A 46 -0.57 -7.15 26.87
CA SER A 46 0.55 -6.78 25.99
C SER A 46 0.18 -6.71 24.51
N SER A 47 -1.00 -7.14 24.12
CA SER A 47 -1.52 -7.01 22.75
C SER A 47 -2.46 -5.81 22.62
N SER A 48 -2.07 -4.64 23.09
CA SER A 48 -2.47 -3.43 22.40
C SER A 48 -1.83 -3.55 21.03
N VAL A 49 -2.59 -4.03 20.05
CA VAL A 49 -2.25 -3.85 18.64
C VAL A 49 -1.89 -2.36 18.52
N PRO A 50 -0.65 -2.00 18.20
CA PRO A 50 -0.35 -0.61 17.96
C PRO A 50 -1.35 -0.17 16.90
N GLU A 51 -2.07 0.92 17.16
CA GLU A 51 -2.88 1.54 16.13
C GLU A 51 -2.02 1.62 14.88
N PRO A 52 -2.54 1.18 13.72
CA PRO A 52 -1.78 1.30 12.49
C PRO A 52 -1.32 2.74 12.43
N PRO A 53 -0.02 2.98 12.17
CA PRO A 53 0.50 4.33 12.12
C PRO A 53 -0.41 5.14 11.22
N ASN A 54 -0.90 6.26 11.73
CA ASN A 54 -1.76 7.17 10.98
C ASN A 54 -0.90 7.80 9.89
N PHE A 55 -0.80 7.15 8.74
CA PHE A 55 -0.02 7.57 7.58
C PHE A 55 -0.69 8.70 6.80
N GLY A 56 -1.63 9.39 7.40
CA GLY A 56 -2.26 10.50 6.73
C GLY A 56 -1.94 11.83 7.39
N PRO A 57 -1.76 12.94 6.66
CA PRO A 57 -1.84 14.25 7.24
C PRO A 57 -3.17 14.34 7.97
N GLN A 58 -3.13 14.62 9.27
CA GLN A 58 -4.32 15.01 10.00
C GLN A 58 -4.82 16.30 9.34
N LEU A 59 -6.10 16.37 9.00
CA LEU A 59 -6.68 17.50 8.28
C LEU A 59 -6.53 18.85 9.05
N GLU A 60 -6.03 18.82 10.28
CA GLU A 60 -5.79 19.98 11.14
C GLU A 60 -4.33 20.44 11.14
N GLU A 61 -3.37 19.64 10.66
CA GLU A 61 -1.97 20.04 10.57
C GLU A 61 -1.51 19.99 9.11
N VAL A 62 -1.20 21.18 8.58
CA VAL A 62 -0.42 21.27 7.33
C VAL A 62 0.91 20.56 7.61
N PRO A 63 1.25 19.45 6.92
CA PRO A 63 2.50 18.78 7.19
C PRO A 63 3.65 19.74 6.97
N ASP A 64 4.49 19.90 7.99
CA ASP A 64 5.78 20.60 7.88
C ASP A 64 6.68 19.74 6.99
N VAL A 65 6.47 19.84 5.68
CA VAL A 65 7.28 19.14 4.69
C VAL A 65 8.50 19.99 4.44
N PRO A 66 9.71 19.54 4.76
CA PRO A 66 10.94 20.29 4.54
C PRO A 66 11.30 20.29 3.04
N TRP A 67 10.54 21.06 2.31
CA TRP A 67 10.86 21.41 0.93
C TRP A 67 11.34 22.87 0.97
N ASP A 68 12.36 23.24 0.22
CA ASP A 68 12.76 24.62 0.05
C ASP A 68 11.63 25.39 -0.64
N TYR A 69 10.84 26.13 0.14
CA TYR A 69 9.62 26.79 -0.31
C TYR A 69 9.86 28.17 -0.85
N VAL A 70 9.30 28.44 -2.02
CA VAL A 70 8.88 29.76 -2.41
C VAL A 70 7.37 29.85 -2.20
N LEU A 71 6.93 30.70 -1.27
CA LEU A 71 5.51 30.94 -1.00
C LEU A 71 4.86 31.60 -2.22
N PHE A 72 3.81 30.97 -2.75
CA PHE A 72 2.97 31.59 -3.78
C PHE A 72 1.92 32.47 -3.16
N LYS A 73 1.95 33.76 -3.50
CA LYS A 73 0.93 34.72 -3.09
C LYS A 73 -0.27 34.81 -4.03
N ASP A 74 -0.19 34.26 -5.23
CA ASP A 74 -1.18 34.47 -6.29
C ASP A 74 -1.62 33.14 -6.91
N VAL A 75 -2.27 32.30 -6.14
CA VAL A 75 -3.07 31.21 -6.71
C VAL A 75 -4.52 31.67 -6.69
N ASP A 76 -5.00 32.19 -7.79
CA ASP A 76 -6.43 32.34 -8.03
C ASP A 76 -7.08 30.96 -8.12
N PHE A 77 -7.39 30.37 -6.98
CA PHE A 77 -8.41 29.36 -6.94
C PHE A 77 -9.74 30.06 -7.21
N LEU A 78 -10.35 29.77 -8.33
CA LEU A 78 -11.69 30.27 -8.66
C LEU A 78 -12.72 29.93 -7.57
N GLN A 79 -12.51 28.84 -6.85
CA GLN A 79 -13.10 28.50 -5.55
C GLN A 79 -12.14 27.55 -4.81
N PRO A 80 -11.73 27.82 -3.57
CA PRO A 80 -10.95 26.87 -2.79
C PRO A 80 -11.79 25.59 -2.60
N PRO A 81 -11.18 24.39 -2.78
CA PRO A 81 -11.88 23.14 -2.58
C PRO A 81 -12.41 23.05 -1.15
N THR A 82 -13.63 22.54 -0.98
CA THR A 82 -14.19 22.36 0.37
C THR A 82 -13.39 21.28 1.12
N THR A 83 -13.32 21.40 2.45
CA THR A 83 -12.67 20.37 3.29
C THR A 83 -13.25 18.99 3.04
N GLU A 84 -14.56 18.89 2.77
CA GLU A 84 -15.24 17.63 2.45
C GLU A 84 -14.77 17.04 1.13
N GLN A 85 -14.64 17.85 0.07
CA GLN A 85 -14.12 17.39 -1.23
C GLN A 85 -12.69 16.89 -1.12
N VAL A 86 -11.83 17.62 -0.42
CA VAL A 86 -10.43 17.23 -0.18
C VAL A 86 -10.37 15.93 0.60
N ALA A 87 -11.17 15.81 1.65
CA ALA A 87 -11.24 14.58 2.46
C ALA A 87 -11.76 13.37 1.65
N TYR A 88 -12.76 13.59 0.78
CA TYR A 88 -13.25 12.55 -0.10
C TYR A 88 -12.20 12.16 -1.15
N GLY A 89 -11.54 13.11 -1.78
CA GLY A 89 -10.47 12.89 -2.73
C GLY A 89 -9.33 12.07 -2.13
N ARG A 90 -8.95 12.38 -0.88
CA ARG A 90 -7.99 11.58 -0.15
C ARG A 90 -8.43 10.14 0.04
N ARG A 91 -9.68 9.92 0.51
CA ARG A 91 -10.22 8.55 0.65
C ARG A 91 -10.22 7.79 -0.67
N LEU A 92 -10.56 8.45 -1.78
CA LEU A 92 -10.50 7.84 -3.11
C LEU A 92 -9.08 7.42 -3.49
N VAL A 93 -8.06 8.20 -3.11
CA VAL A 93 -6.66 7.89 -3.39
C VAL A 93 -6.15 6.75 -2.51
N ASP A 94 -6.46 6.78 -1.22
CA ASP A 94 -5.94 5.80 -0.24
C ASP A 94 -6.70 4.48 -0.24
N ALA A 95 -7.99 4.50 -0.63
CA ALA A 95 -8.88 3.35 -0.60
C ALA A 95 -9.70 3.22 -1.90
N THR A 96 -9.07 3.42 -3.05
CA THR A 96 -9.70 3.36 -4.38
C THR A 96 -10.51 2.08 -4.58
N ALA A 97 -9.95 0.94 -4.18
CA ALA A 97 -10.59 -0.37 -4.31
C ALA A 97 -11.92 -0.49 -3.55
N ASP A 98 -12.03 0.19 -2.39
CA ASP A 98 -13.21 0.12 -1.54
C ASP A 98 -14.28 1.15 -1.92
N HIS A 99 -13.92 2.20 -2.66
CA HIS A 99 -14.85 3.26 -3.06
C HIS A 99 -15.31 3.15 -4.50
N ILE A 100 -14.41 2.87 -5.43
CA ILE A 100 -14.66 2.83 -6.88
C ILE A 100 -14.03 1.61 -7.57
N GLY A 101 -13.66 0.59 -6.77
CA GLY A 101 -13.10 -0.67 -7.26
C GLY A 101 -14.15 -1.58 -7.90
N PRO A 102 -13.72 -2.71 -8.48
CA PRO A 102 -14.59 -3.61 -9.24
C PRO A 102 -15.71 -4.25 -8.42
N ASN A 103 -15.56 -4.30 -7.10
CA ASN A 103 -16.51 -4.93 -6.17
C ASN A 103 -17.43 -3.92 -5.46
N THR A 104 -17.47 -2.67 -5.92
CA THR A 104 -18.29 -1.58 -5.35
C THR A 104 -19.51 -1.26 -6.22
N ASP A 105 -20.42 -0.44 -5.72
CA ASP A 105 -21.57 0.05 -6.46
C ASP A 105 -21.18 1.01 -7.60
N LYS A 106 -19.97 1.60 -7.53
CA LYS A 106 -19.42 2.52 -8.53
C LYS A 106 -18.13 1.93 -9.15
N PRO A 107 -18.18 0.88 -9.99
CA PRO A 107 -17.01 0.14 -10.47
C PRO A 107 -16.30 0.89 -11.60
N PHE A 108 -15.53 1.92 -11.29
CA PHE A 108 -14.68 2.63 -12.25
C PHE A 108 -13.30 1.97 -12.39
N ALA A 109 -12.64 1.58 -11.30
CA ALA A 109 -11.42 0.78 -11.38
C ALA A 109 -11.74 -0.67 -11.78
N GLY A 110 -10.85 -1.28 -12.57
CA GLY A 110 -10.98 -2.67 -13.04
C GLY A 110 -10.08 -3.65 -12.27
N ASN A 111 -9.29 -3.15 -11.32
CA ASN A 111 -8.49 -3.93 -10.39
C ASN A 111 -8.68 -3.41 -8.96
N ASN A 112 -8.15 -4.14 -7.98
CA ASN A 112 -8.25 -3.77 -6.56
C ASN A 112 -7.00 -3.03 -6.04
N LEU A 113 -6.27 -2.34 -6.90
CA LEU A 113 -5.21 -1.43 -6.48
C LEU A 113 -5.81 -0.13 -5.92
N ASN A 114 -5.06 0.51 -5.03
CA ASN A 114 -5.30 1.90 -4.67
C ASN A 114 -4.37 2.83 -5.48
N CYS A 115 -4.73 4.08 -5.68
CA CYS A 115 -3.82 5.07 -6.26
C CYS A 115 -2.53 5.15 -5.42
N SER A 116 -2.67 5.07 -4.09
CA SER A 116 -1.57 5.04 -3.13
C SER A 116 -0.69 3.78 -3.21
N SER A 117 -1.08 2.72 -3.94
CA SER A 117 -0.20 1.57 -4.20
C SER A 117 1.07 1.96 -4.99
N CYS A 118 1.02 3.04 -5.78
CA CYS A 118 2.15 3.60 -6.52
C CYS A 118 2.47 5.03 -6.09
N HIS A 119 1.45 5.84 -5.78
CA HIS A 119 1.58 7.20 -5.27
C HIS A 119 1.62 7.16 -3.74
N LEU A 120 2.77 6.70 -3.21
CA LEU A 120 2.93 6.40 -1.79
C LEU A 120 2.62 7.63 -0.90
N ASP A 121 2.19 7.35 0.32
CA ASP A 121 1.75 8.34 1.31
C ASP A 121 0.65 9.26 0.76
N GLY A 122 -0.34 8.65 0.09
CA GLY A 122 -1.44 9.38 -0.52
C GLY A 122 -1.01 10.36 -1.63
N GLY A 123 0.13 10.11 -2.25
CA GLY A 123 0.73 10.99 -3.27
C GLY A 123 1.61 12.10 -2.69
N GLY A 124 1.96 12.02 -1.39
CA GLY A 124 2.85 12.97 -0.72
C GLY A 124 4.32 12.57 -0.71
N LYS A 125 4.65 11.26 -0.87
CA LYS A 125 6.04 10.79 -0.73
C LYS A 125 6.92 11.23 -1.89
N PRO A 126 8.05 11.92 -1.63
CA PRO A 126 9.04 12.26 -2.64
C PRO A 126 9.58 11.03 -3.37
N PHE A 127 9.87 11.16 -4.66
CA PHE A 127 10.38 10.10 -5.55
C PHE A 127 9.44 8.89 -5.75
N ALA A 128 8.22 8.94 -5.21
CA ALA A 128 7.18 7.93 -5.38
C ALA A 128 6.02 8.41 -6.25
N ALA A 129 6.33 9.10 -7.35
CA ALA A 129 5.34 9.73 -8.23
C ALA A 129 4.36 10.66 -7.47
N PRO A 130 4.83 11.62 -6.67
CA PRO A 130 3.97 12.46 -5.86
C PRO A 130 2.99 13.27 -6.71
N PHE A 131 1.85 13.63 -6.10
CA PHE A 131 0.87 14.54 -6.71
C PHE A 131 1.24 16.00 -6.53
N VAL A 132 2.14 16.28 -5.62
CA VAL A 132 2.64 17.64 -5.31
C VAL A 132 3.15 18.30 -6.58
N THR A 133 2.71 19.51 -6.87
CA THR A 133 2.95 20.34 -8.08
C THR A 133 2.35 19.81 -9.39
N VAL A 134 1.77 18.62 -9.41
CA VAL A 134 1.21 18.05 -10.64
C VAL A 134 0.08 18.90 -11.23
N PRO A 135 -0.92 19.38 -10.45
CA PRO A 135 -2.00 20.21 -11.02
C PRO A 135 -1.49 21.48 -11.70
N SER A 136 -0.46 22.12 -11.14
CA SER A 136 0.10 23.35 -11.69
C SER A 136 0.85 23.19 -13.02
N GLN A 137 1.11 21.94 -13.43
CA GLN A 137 1.76 21.62 -14.71
C GLN A 137 0.76 21.48 -15.86
N PHE A 138 -0.54 21.50 -15.57
CA PHE A 138 -1.61 21.37 -16.57
C PHE A 138 -2.28 22.72 -16.83
N PRO A 139 -2.76 22.94 -18.09
CA PRO A 139 -2.68 22.02 -19.24
C PRO A 139 -1.26 21.87 -19.76
N GLN A 140 -0.91 20.67 -20.29
CA GLN A 140 0.40 20.44 -20.90
C GLN A 140 0.32 19.53 -22.12
N PHE A 141 1.30 19.66 -23.05
CA PHE A 141 1.40 18.77 -24.18
C PHE A 141 1.76 17.34 -23.75
N ARG A 142 0.97 16.39 -24.19
CA ARG A 142 1.09 14.98 -23.88
C ARG A 142 1.47 14.20 -25.13
N SER A 143 2.75 13.82 -25.23
CA SER A 143 3.30 13.16 -26.42
C SER A 143 2.61 11.83 -26.77
N ARG A 144 2.09 11.09 -25.78
CA ARG A 144 1.37 9.83 -26.05
C ARG A 144 0.05 10.06 -26.77
N GLU A 145 -0.68 11.08 -26.38
CA GLU A 145 -1.97 11.47 -26.96
C GLU A 145 -1.82 12.46 -28.11
N ASN A 146 -0.61 12.99 -28.33
CA ASN A 146 -0.26 14.00 -29.33
C ASN A 146 -1.15 15.24 -29.29
N LYS A 147 -1.51 15.69 -28.09
CA LYS A 147 -2.35 16.88 -27.85
C LYS A 147 -2.03 17.52 -26.52
N GLU A 148 -2.50 18.74 -26.33
CA GLU A 148 -2.59 19.37 -25.02
C GLU A 148 -3.66 18.64 -24.20
N GLY A 149 -3.36 18.31 -22.95
CA GLY A 149 -4.25 17.57 -22.06
C GLY A 149 -4.42 18.26 -20.72
N THR A 150 -5.55 18.00 -20.06
CA THR A 150 -5.92 18.52 -18.75
C THR A 150 -5.48 17.57 -17.62
N ILE A 151 -5.60 18.01 -16.37
CA ILE A 151 -5.33 17.17 -15.19
C ILE A 151 -6.34 16.01 -15.10
N GLU A 152 -7.60 16.23 -15.45
CA GLU A 152 -8.65 15.21 -15.46
C GLU A 152 -8.34 14.12 -16.51
N GLU A 153 -7.88 14.50 -17.69
CA GLU A 153 -7.41 13.54 -18.69
C GLU A 153 -6.19 12.77 -18.20
N ARG A 154 -5.33 13.40 -17.40
CA ARG A 154 -4.18 12.70 -16.78
C ARG A 154 -4.64 11.68 -15.76
N VAL A 155 -5.60 12.02 -14.89
CA VAL A 155 -6.22 11.10 -13.91
C VAL A 155 -6.89 9.94 -14.65
N ASN A 156 -7.69 10.24 -15.68
CA ASN A 156 -8.35 9.23 -16.50
C ASN A 156 -7.37 8.31 -17.23
N GLY A 157 -6.21 8.84 -17.61
CA GLY A 157 -5.13 8.01 -18.14
C GLY A 157 -4.60 6.99 -17.11
N CYS A 158 -4.64 7.29 -15.80
CA CYS A 158 -4.33 6.33 -14.76
C CYS A 158 -5.48 5.33 -14.54
N MET A 159 -6.72 5.82 -14.50
CA MET A 159 -7.90 4.96 -14.37
C MET A 159 -7.93 3.86 -15.43
N GLN A 160 -7.67 4.21 -16.69
CA GLN A 160 -7.71 3.28 -17.81
C GLN A 160 -6.50 2.33 -17.88
N ARG A 161 -5.35 2.71 -17.33
CA ARG A 161 -4.10 1.95 -17.44
C ARG A 161 -3.66 1.33 -16.12
N SER A 162 -3.34 2.15 -15.14
CA SER A 162 -2.87 1.67 -13.83
C SER A 162 -3.98 0.97 -13.05
N MET A 163 -5.19 1.50 -13.13
CA MET A 163 -6.36 0.91 -12.47
C MET A 163 -7.12 -0.07 -13.37
N ASN A 164 -6.65 -0.30 -14.60
CA ASN A 164 -7.24 -1.24 -15.57
C ASN A 164 -8.77 -1.07 -15.76
N GLY A 165 -9.27 0.15 -15.64
CA GLY A 165 -10.69 0.46 -15.52
C GLY A 165 -11.22 1.41 -16.59
N LYS A 166 -12.24 2.16 -16.21
CA LYS A 166 -12.97 3.10 -17.05
C LYS A 166 -12.65 4.55 -16.65
N PRO A 167 -12.76 5.51 -17.57
CA PRO A 167 -12.60 6.91 -17.22
C PRO A 167 -13.72 7.36 -16.27
N LEU A 168 -13.35 8.21 -15.31
CA LEU A 168 -14.30 8.97 -14.50
C LEU A 168 -14.93 10.07 -15.35
N PRO A 169 -16.21 10.42 -15.15
CA PRO A 169 -16.78 11.64 -15.72
C PRO A 169 -15.96 12.85 -15.28
N VAL A 170 -15.66 13.75 -16.22
CA VAL A 170 -14.75 14.89 -15.97
C VAL A 170 -15.29 15.84 -14.88
N ASP A 171 -16.61 16.03 -14.89
CA ASP A 171 -17.37 16.85 -13.92
C ASP A 171 -18.00 16.00 -12.81
N GLY A 172 -17.62 14.73 -12.70
CA GLY A 172 -18.13 13.82 -11.69
C GLY A 172 -17.55 14.09 -10.29
N GLU A 173 -18.28 13.68 -9.29
CA GLU A 173 -17.92 13.85 -7.87
C GLU A 173 -16.53 13.28 -7.55
N GLU A 174 -16.23 12.08 -8.04
CA GLU A 174 -14.96 11.39 -7.82
C GLU A 174 -13.78 12.13 -8.45
N MET A 175 -13.95 12.58 -9.71
CA MET A 175 -12.91 13.35 -10.40
C MET A 175 -12.65 14.68 -9.71
N THR A 176 -13.71 15.42 -9.41
CA THR A 176 -13.62 16.72 -8.72
C THR A 176 -12.94 16.58 -7.37
N ALA A 177 -13.26 15.53 -6.59
CA ALA A 177 -12.65 15.28 -5.30
C ALA A 177 -11.16 14.91 -5.42
N ILE A 178 -10.79 14.04 -6.36
CA ILE A 178 -9.39 13.68 -6.59
C ILE A 178 -8.56 14.91 -6.97
N VAL A 179 -9.05 15.72 -7.91
CA VAL A 179 -8.35 16.94 -8.35
C VAL A 179 -8.24 17.94 -7.19
N ALA A 180 -9.32 18.15 -6.42
CA ALA A 180 -9.30 19.02 -5.24
C ALA A 180 -8.26 18.57 -4.19
N TYR A 181 -8.13 17.26 -3.98
CA TYR A 181 -7.09 16.72 -3.09
C TYR A 181 -5.67 16.96 -3.64
N MET A 182 -5.46 16.75 -4.94
CA MET A 182 -4.17 17.01 -5.58
C MET A 182 -3.79 18.51 -5.52
N GLU A 183 -4.76 19.39 -5.71
CA GLU A 183 -4.59 20.84 -5.57
C GLU A 183 -4.27 21.23 -4.13
N TRP A 184 -4.95 20.63 -3.15
CA TRP A 184 -4.68 20.84 -1.74
C TRP A 184 -3.24 20.41 -1.36
N LEU A 185 -2.76 19.25 -1.83
CA LEU A 185 -1.38 18.82 -1.66
C LEU A 185 -0.36 19.78 -2.28
N SER A 186 -0.79 20.59 -3.25
CA SER A 186 0.06 21.49 -4.02
C SER A 186 -0.11 22.95 -3.63
N TYR A 187 -1.00 23.25 -2.67
CA TYR A 187 -1.47 24.61 -2.37
C TYR A 187 -0.37 25.62 -2.11
N ASP A 188 0.65 25.23 -1.34
CA ASP A 188 1.78 26.08 -0.96
C ASP A 188 3.04 25.80 -1.80
N LYS A 189 2.91 25.11 -2.93
CA LYS A 189 4.04 24.70 -3.77
C LYS A 189 4.20 25.57 -5.03
N PRO A 190 5.45 25.72 -5.51
CA PRO A 190 5.74 26.49 -6.72
C PRO A 190 5.01 25.97 -7.96
N ARG A 191 4.37 26.89 -8.71
CA ARG A 191 3.79 26.55 -10.00
C ARG A 191 4.88 26.43 -11.07
N GLY A 192 4.82 25.33 -11.83
CA GLY A 192 5.73 25.10 -12.97
C GLY A 192 7.19 24.81 -12.60
N GLU A 193 7.56 24.88 -11.35
CA GLU A 193 8.92 24.57 -10.91
C GLU A 193 9.11 23.06 -10.66
N LYS A 194 10.35 22.62 -10.85
CA LYS A 194 10.76 21.26 -10.54
C LYS A 194 11.24 21.20 -9.09
N ILE A 195 10.41 20.68 -8.21
CA ILE A 195 10.82 20.43 -6.83
C ILE A 195 11.62 19.12 -6.77
N LYS A 196 12.65 19.08 -5.93
CA LYS A 196 13.38 17.83 -5.66
C LYS A 196 12.39 16.76 -5.17
N GLY A 197 12.39 15.61 -5.81
CA GLY A 197 11.49 14.49 -5.44
C GLY A 197 10.14 14.45 -6.16
N ASN A 198 9.76 15.45 -6.98
CA ASN A 198 8.54 15.40 -7.80
C ASN A 198 8.61 14.44 -9.00
N LYS A 199 9.72 13.73 -9.14
CA LYS A 199 9.97 12.69 -10.13
C LYS A 199 10.47 11.43 -9.43
N PHE A 200 10.63 10.36 -10.18
CA PHE A 200 11.32 9.16 -9.70
C PHE A 200 12.81 9.43 -9.47
N LEU A 201 13.41 8.61 -8.62
CA LEU A 201 14.86 8.62 -8.42
C LEU A 201 15.58 8.30 -9.75
N SER A 202 16.66 9.01 -10.02
CA SER A 202 17.49 8.72 -11.19
C SER A 202 18.26 7.41 -10.98
N VAL A 203 18.27 6.57 -12.01
CA VAL A 203 18.99 5.30 -12.06
C VAL A 203 19.96 5.33 -13.23
N GLN A 204 21.20 4.88 -13.01
CA GLN A 204 22.19 4.69 -14.07
C GLN A 204 21.95 3.31 -14.70
N PHE A 205 21.32 3.30 -15.87
CA PHE A 205 21.00 2.04 -16.55
C PHE A 205 22.26 1.47 -17.22
N PRO A 206 22.53 0.16 -17.05
CA PRO A 206 23.65 -0.49 -17.73
C PRO A 206 23.40 -0.60 -19.24
N ASP A 207 24.48 -0.59 -20.02
CA ASP A 207 24.41 -0.79 -21.49
C ASP A 207 24.28 -2.29 -21.82
N ARG A 208 23.22 -2.91 -21.34
CA ARG A 208 22.85 -4.29 -21.57
C ARG A 208 21.35 -4.48 -21.43
N ARG A 209 20.84 -5.61 -21.90
CA ARG A 209 19.47 -6.04 -21.57
C ARG A 209 19.38 -6.42 -20.09
N VAL A 210 18.15 -6.43 -19.58
CA VAL A 210 17.86 -6.95 -18.24
C VAL A 210 18.35 -8.40 -18.10
N ASP A 211 18.91 -8.72 -16.95
CA ASP A 211 19.23 -10.08 -16.55
C ASP A 211 18.08 -10.65 -15.73
N LEU A 212 17.28 -11.50 -16.35
CA LEU A 212 16.08 -12.06 -15.70
C LEU A 212 16.42 -13.03 -14.57
N GLU A 213 17.57 -13.72 -14.63
CA GLU A 213 18.00 -14.62 -13.56
C GLU A 213 18.44 -13.81 -12.33
N ASN A 214 19.21 -12.75 -12.55
CA ASN A 214 19.56 -11.81 -11.47
C ASN A 214 18.30 -11.13 -10.93
N GLY A 215 17.39 -10.65 -11.78
CA GLY A 215 16.11 -10.06 -11.40
C GLY A 215 15.28 -10.99 -10.51
N LYS A 216 15.21 -12.27 -10.88
CA LYS A 216 14.56 -13.31 -10.07
C LYS A 216 15.23 -13.51 -8.71
N ALA A 217 16.56 -13.54 -8.67
CA ALA A 217 17.30 -13.67 -7.41
C ALA A 217 17.02 -12.48 -6.48
N VAL A 218 17.04 -11.25 -7.00
CA VAL A 218 16.70 -10.03 -6.27
C VAL A 218 15.25 -10.06 -5.78
N TYR A 219 14.31 -10.53 -6.62
CA TYR A 219 12.90 -10.67 -6.25
C TYR A 219 12.74 -11.61 -5.05
N ILE A 220 13.33 -12.80 -5.10
CA ILE A 220 13.28 -13.79 -4.02
C ILE A 220 13.86 -13.21 -2.73
N GLN A 221 14.97 -12.50 -2.82
CA GLN A 221 15.67 -11.97 -1.66
C GLN A 221 14.96 -10.78 -1.01
N HIS A 222 14.36 -9.88 -1.79
CA HIS A 222 13.92 -8.56 -1.31
C HIS A 222 12.42 -8.27 -1.49
N CYS A 223 11.71 -9.01 -2.33
CA CYS A 223 10.35 -8.68 -2.73
C CYS A 223 9.32 -9.73 -2.33
N GLN A 224 9.69 -11.00 -2.48
CA GLN A 224 8.80 -12.14 -2.32
C GLN A 224 8.11 -12.21 -0.94
N SER A 225 8.79 -11.78 0.13
CA SER A 225 8.22 -11.80 1.49
C SER A 225 6.92 -10.99 1.63
N CYS A 226 6.76 -9.94 0.82
CA CYS A 226 5.57 -9.08 0.80
C CYS A 226 4.69 -9.35 -0.42
N HIS A 227 5.30 -9.47 -1.60
CA HIS A 227 4.56 -9.64 -2.86
C HIS A 227 4.28 -11.09 -3.23
N MET A 228 4.61 -12.06 -2.35
CA MET A 228 4.46 -13.51 -2.48
C MET A 228 5.34 -14.11 -3.59
N ASP A 229 5.39 -15.43 -3.67
CA ASP A 229 6.20 -16.17 -4.64
C ASP A 229 5.64 -16.08 -6.07
N ASP A 230 4.33 -15.87 -6.17
CA ASP A 230 3.59 -15.72 -7.42
C ASP A 230 3.39 -14.26 -7.86
N GLY A 231 3.90 -13.30 -7.09
CA GLY A 231 3.77 -11.86 -7.36
C GLY A 231 2.35 -11.30 -7.21
N GLN A 232 1.40 -12.07 -6.64
CA GLN A 232 0.01 -11.67 -6.52
C GLN A 232 -0.28 -10.87 -5.25
N GLY A 233 0.73 -10.63 -4.40
CA GLY A 233 0.62 -9.80 -3.23
C GLY A 233 -0.28 -10.36 -2.13
N GLN A 234 -0.59 -9.54 -1.17
CA GLN A 234 -1.39 -9.92 0.00
C GLN A 234 -2.59 -8.98 0.16
N ARG A 235 -3.79 -9.55 0.21
CA ARG A 235 -5.02 -8.80 0.46
C ARG A 235 -5.02 -8.18 1.86
N ALA A 236 -5.58 -6.99 1.96
CA ALA A 236 -5.85 -6.36 3.24
C ALA A 236 -7.03 -7.04 3.95
N LEU A 237 -7.02 -7.02 5.28
CA LEU A 237 -8.14 -7.52 6.07
C LEU A 237 -9.30 -6.51 5.99
N ASN A 238 -10.52 -7.02 5.78
CA ASN A 238 -11.75 -6.22 5.74
C ASN A 238 -11.76 -5.10 4.67
N SER A 239 -11.04 -5.27 3.58
CA SER A 239 -10.97 -4.35 2.44
C SER A 239 -10.87 -5.14 1.15
N PHE A 240 -11.28 -4.56 0.04
CA PHE A 240 -11.04 -5.11 -1.29
C PHE A 240 -9.60 -4.89 -1.76
N ALA A 241 -8.89 -3.94 -1.14
CA ALA A 241 -7.52 -3.58 -1.48
C ALA A 241 -6.48 -4.61 -1.03
N TYR A 242 -5.24 -4.28 -1.26
CA TYR A 242 -4.06 -5.06 -0.87
C TYR A 242 -3.26 -4.35 0.21
N THR A 243 -2.74 -5.10 1.17
CA THR A 243 -1.64 -4.66 2.05
C THR A 243 -0.35 -4.56 1.24
N TYR A 244 -0.08 -5.58 0.43
CA TYR A 244 1.02 -5.59 -0.54
C TYR A 244 0.44 -5.89 -1.92
N PRO A 245 0.51 -4.96 -2.89
CA PRO A 245 -0.20 -5.10 -4.14
C PRO A 245 0.40 -6.18 -5.04
N PRO A 246 -0.40 -6.76 -5.96
CA PRO A 246 0.12 -7.61 -7.02
C PRO A 246 0.98 -6.79 -7.97
N LEU A 247 2.09 -7.38 -8.43
CA LEU A 247 3.04 -6.75 -9.33
C LEU A 247 2.74 -7.07 -10.80
N TRP A 248 2.06 -8.18 -11.06
CA TRP A 248 1.58 -8.61 -12.38
C TRP A 248 0.27 -9.39 -12.25
N GLY A 249 -0.29 -9.80 -13.38
CA GLY A 249 -1.52 -10.60 -13.42
C GLY A 249 -2.81 -9.76 -13.52
N PRO A 250 -3.96 -10.42 -13.45
CA PRO A 250 -5.25 -9.81 -13.81
C PRO A 250 -5.71 -8.70 -12.85
N ASP A 251 -5.27 -8.71 -11.59
CA ASP A 251 -5.64 -7.71 -10.59
C ASP A 251 -4.54 -6.65 -10.39
N SER A 252 -3.60 -6.56 -11.33
CA SER A 252 -2.56 -5.54 -11.39
C SER A 252 -2.84 -4.53 -12.51
N TYR A 253 -1.89 -3.63 -12.76
CA TYR A 253 -1.95 -2.67 -13.85
C TYR A 253 -1.80 -3.34 -15.23
N ASN A 254 -2.32 -2.71 -16.28
CA ASN A 254 -2.18 -3.24 -17.64
C ASN A 254 -0.92 -2.72 -18.36
N ASP A 255 -0.64 -3.28 -19.55
CA ASP A 255 0.54 -2.96 -20.36
C ASP A 255 0.66 -1.47 -20.74
N GLY A 256 -0.42 -0.72 -20.68
CA GLY A 256 -0.43 0.72 -20.92
C GLY A 256 0.08 1.55 -19.74
N ALA A 257 0.22 0.97 -18.54
CA ALA A 257 0.64 1.67 -17.35
C ALA A 257 2.09 2.14 -17.41
N GLY A 258 2.41 3.18 -16.63
CA GLY A 258 3.79 3.66 -16.50
C GLY A 258 4.71 2.61 -15.89
N MET A 259 4.21 1.87 -14.91
CA MET A 259 4.95 0.84 -14.17
C MET A 259 5.26 -0.42 -15.01
N HIS A 260 4.54 -0.64 -16.11
CA HIS A 260 4.90 -1.70 -17.06
C HIS A 260 6.19 -1.42 -17.83
N ARG A 261 6.73 -0.21 -17.76
CA ARG A 261 8.00 0.13 -18.41
C ARG A 261 9.15 -0.13 -17.46
N VAL A 262 10.07 -1.01 -17.82
CA VAL A 262 11.24 -1.39 -17.03
C VAL A 262 11.97 -0.16 -16.44
N ILE A 263 12.23 0.87 -17.25
CA ILE A 263 12.90 2.10 -16.79
C ILE A 263 12.12 2.78 -15.65
N THR A 264 10.80 2.92 -15.81
CA THR A 264 9.96 3.58 -14.81
C THR A 264 9.84 2.73 -13.54
N ALA A 265 9.66 1.43 -13.70
CA ALA A 265 9.59 0.48 -12.59
C ALA A 265 10.92 0.46 -11.81
N ALA A 266 12.06 0.38 -12.49
CA ALA A 266 13.38 0.40 -11.86
C ALA A 266 13.61 1.67 -11.02
N GLN A 267 13.25 2.83 -11.56
CA GLN A 267 13.37 4.11 -10.84
C GLN A 267 12.46 4.17 -9.59
N PHE A 268 11.24 3.64 -9.70
CA PHE A 268 10.33 3.54 -8.54
C PHE A 268 10.87 2.56 -7.50
N ILE A 269 11.26 1.37 -7.93
CA ILE A 269 11.80 0.31 -7.06
C ILE A 269 13.03 0.82 -6.32
N LYS A 270 14.00 1.41 -7.03
CA LYS A 270 15.23 1.95 -6.44
C LYS A 270 14.96 2.92 -5.30
N GLY A 271 14.01 3.83 -5.47
CA GLY A 271 13.73 4.89 -4.49
C GLY A 271 12.77 4.50 -3.36
N ASN A 272 12.06 3.37 -3.50
CA ASN A 272 10.91 3.10 -2.63
C ASN A 272 10.79 1.66 -2.14
N MET A 273 11.50 0.71 -2.73
CA MET A 273 11.39 -0.72 -2.40
C MET A 273 12.75 -1.33 -2.04
N PRO A 274 12.77 -2.30 -1.13
CA PRO A 274 11.68 -2.79 -0.27
C PRO A 274 11.04 -1.70 0.60
N LEU A 275 9.84 -1.95 1.12
CA LEU A 275 9.13 -1.01 1.99
C LEU A 275 10.04 -0.52 3.14
N GLY A 276 10.11 0.79 3.33
CA GLY A 276 11.03 1.44 4.26
C GLY A 276 12.28 2.03 3.59
N THR A 277 12.57 1.67 2.34
CA THR A 277 13.64 2.31 1.55
C THR A 277 13.30 3.78 1.26
N THR A 278 14.34 4.61 1.27
CA THR A 278 14.24 6.03 0.89
C THR A 278 15.14 6.33 -0.31
N ALA A 279 14.88 7.45 -0.96
CA ALA A 279 15.71 7.90 -2.08
C ALA A 279 17.14 8.32 -1.66
N ASP A 280 17.30 8.71 -0.39
CA ASP A 280 18.62 9.08 0.16
C ASP A 280 19.42 7.84 0.59
N GLU A 281 18.75 6.75 0.95
CA GLU A 281 19.37 5.47 1.36
C GLU A 281 18.71 4.29 0.61
N PRO A 282 18.93 4.17 -0.71
CA PRO A 282 18.38 3.07 -1.50
C PRO A 282 19.08 1.75 -1.16
N LEU A 283 18.32 0.70 -0.91
CA LEU A 283 18.89 -0.63 -0.59
C LEU A 283 19.50 -1.30 -1.82
N LEU A 284 18.77 -1.28 -2.95
CA LEU A 284 19.21 -1.95 -4.17
C LEU A 284 20.22 -1.10 -4.94
N THR A 285 21.14 -1.75 -5.62
CA THR A 285 21.98 -1.10 -6.65
C THR A 285 21.15 -0.71 -7.87
N ASP A 286 21.70 0.09 -8.77
CA ASP A 286 21.01 0.48 -10.00
C ASP A 286 20.76 -0.72 -10.91
N GLU A 287 21.71 -1.65 -10.98
CA GLU A 287 21.58 -2.88 -11.76
C GLU A 287 20.54 -3.83 -11.19
N GLU A 288 20.53 -4.04 -9.87
CA GLU A 288 19.51 -4.86 -9.20
C GLU A 288 18.10 -4.31 -9.41
N ALA A 289 17.92 -2.99 -9.27
CA ALA A 289 16.65 -2.34 -9.53
C ALA A 289 16.20 -2.48 -11.00
N TYR A 290 17.16 -2.41 -11.94
CA TYR A 290 16.88 -2.60 -13.35
C TYR A 290 16.51 -4.04 -13.69
N ASP A 291 17.27 -5.01 -13.18
CA ASP A 291 17.07 -6.42 -13.46
C ASP A 291 15.75 -6.95 -12.84
N VAL A 292 15.47 -6.57 -11.58
CA VAL A 292 14.20 -6.97 -10.95
C VAL A 292 12.99 -6.30 -11.59
N ALA A 293 13.11 -5.06 -12.07
CA ALA A 293 12.05 -4.41 -12.85
C ALA A 293 11.77 -5.10 -14.18
N GLY A 294 12.78 -5.75 -14.76
CA GLY A 294 12.61 -6.55 -15.96
C GLY A 294 12.06 -7.94 -15.71
N TYR A 295 12.24 -8.46 -14.49
CA TYR A 295 11.68 -9.75 -14.06
C TYR A 295 10.17 -9.63 -13.73
N ILE A 296 9.77 -8.51 -13.11
CA ILE A 296 8.38 -8.16 -12.79
C ILE A 296 7.62 -7.76 -14.06
#